data_5cb04e7ddbf56c9df8393db483afaff5
#
_entry.id   5cb04e7ddbf56c9df8393db483afaff5
#
_cell.length_a   1.000
_cell.length_b   1.000
_cell.length_c   1.000
_cell.angle_alpha   90.00
_cell.angle_beta   90.00
_cell.angle_gamma   90.00
#
_symmetry.space_group_name_H-M   'P 1'
#
loop_
_entity.id
_entity.type
_entity.pdbx_description
1 polymer ?
#
loop_
_entity_poly.entity_id
_entity_poly.type
_entity_poly.pdbx_seq_one_letter_code
_entity_poly.pdbx_strand_id
1 'polypeptide(L)'
;MSDKPNFLFFITDQHRADYLGCSGHPVLKTPNIDSIAARGRRFDRFYVANPVCMPNRATLMTGRTPSVHGVRHNGIPLSMRANTFTELLRDAGWRTALVGKSHLQNMTPFGPIMDRPAINPNHAPPGEGHDEATLPIPGDGPYDQEDPKRWAHGEFAPMTLPFYGFDHVDLCTGHGDEVGGHYTHWLYQKYDDSESLRGAENQLPHDYVCPQAIRTSIPEEHYPTAYIQEKALEYLDQRAADDQPFFAMVSFPDPHHPFTPPGKYWDMYKPEDMTLPPSFDHGNRPLPPHLAWAREQLEAGAAERGGQNTFAVNAREALEAMALTCGMIAMVDDAIGAILAGLKVHGMDENTVVVFTSDHGDFLGDHQLMLKGPAHYHGLIRVPFIWADTP
;
A
#
# COMPACT_ATOMS: atom_id res chain seq x y z
N MET A 1 -11.21 30.70 -10.07
CA MET A 1 -10.47 29.56 -9.50
C MET A 1 -10.48 29.70 -7.98
N SER A 2 -10.69 28.64 -7.26
CA SER A 2 -10.60 28.64 -5.79
C SER A 2 -9.18 29.03 -5.37
N ASP A 3 -9.05 29.88 -4.31
CA ASP A 3 -7.73 30.16 -3.70
C ASP A 3 -7.14 28.93 -2.96
N LYS A 4 -7.88 27.81 -2.94
CA LYS A 4 -7.48 26.55 -2.30
C LYS A 4 -6.88 25.60 -3.32
N PRO A 5 -5.69 25.02 -3.07
CA PRO A 5 -5.10 24.06 -3.98
C PRO A 5 -5.84 22.72 -3.97
N ASN A 6 -5.72 21.98 -5.07
CA ASN A 6 -6.02 20.55 -5.08
C ASN A 6 -4.89 19.77 -4.44
N PHE A 7 -5.19 18.55 -3.99
CA PHE A 7 -4.20 17.59 -3.50
C PHE A 7 -4.33 16.28 -4.25
N LEU A 8 -3.25 15.84 -4.87
CA LEU A 8 -3.12 14.51 -5.46
C LEU A 8 -2.09 13.73 -4.64
N PHE A 9 -2.58 12.77 -3.87
CA PHE A 9 -1.80 12.02 -2.89
C PHE A 9 -1.63 10.57 -3.35
N PHE A 10 -0.42 10.23 -3.82
CA PHE A 10 -0.04 8.87 -4.19
C PHE A 10 0.51 8.13 -2.98
N ILE A 11 0.02 6.92 -2.73
CA ILE A 11 0.54 6.04 -1.70
C ILE A 11 0.67 4.62 -2.24
N THR A 12 1.84 4.02 -2.05
CA THR A 12 2.13 2.61 -2.37
C THR A 12 2.10 1.77 -1.09
N ASP A 13 2.01 0.45 -1.23
CA ASP A 13 2.09 -0.50 -0.13
C ASP A 13 3.45 -1.21 -0.14
N GLN A 14 4.12 -1.25 0.99
CA GLN A 14 5.37 -2.01 1.20
C GLN A 14 6.55 -1.52 0.34
N HIS A 15 6.68 -0.21 0.13
CA HIS A 15 7.71 0.39 -0.72
C HIS A 15 8.83 1.02 0.10
N ARG A 16 10.05 0.51 -0.06
CA ARG A 16 11.27 1.00 0.61
C ARG A 16 11.69 2.37 0.10
N ALA A 17 12.24 3.21 1.00
CA ALA A 17 12.73 4.55 0.64
C ALA A 17 13.89 4.57 -0.35
N ASP A 18 14.69 3.50 -0.41
CA ASP A 18 15.85 3.37 -1.29
C ASP A 18 15.51 2.76 -2.66
N TYR A 19 14.24 2.41 -2.93
CA TYR A 19 13.77 1.86 -4.20
C TYR A 19 13.10 2.94 -5.08
N LEU A 20 13.82 4.00 -5.39
CA LEU A 20 13.46 5.04 -6.36
C LEU A 20 14.71 5.52 -7.10
N GLY A 21 14.55 5.96 -8.36
CA GLY A 21 15.64 6.57 -9.14
C GLY A 21 16.21 7.80 -8.43
N CYS A 22 15.37 8.71 -7.97
CA CYS A 22 15.78 9.91 -7.23
C CYS A 22 16.42 9.60 -5.86
N SER A 23 16.24 8.40 -5.31
CA SER A 23 16.92 7.93 -4.10
C SER A 23 18.30 7.31 -4.40
N GLY A 24 18.67 7.21 -5.68
CA GLY A 24 19.96 6.66 -6.11
C GLY A 24 19.98 5.15 -6.29
N HIS A 25 18.81 4.51 -6.50
CA HIS A 25 18.78 3.07 -6.80
C HIS A 25 19.58 2.79 -8.10
N PRO A 26 20.54 1.83 -8.09
CA PRO A 26 21.47 1.69 -9.20
C PRO A 26 20.82 1.21 -10.51
N VAL A 27 19.75 0.45 -10.43
CA VAL A 27 19.12 -0.23 -11.57
C VAL A 27 17.72 0.31 -11.87
N LEU A 28 16.87 0.42 -10.84
CA LEU A 28 15.47 0.84 -10.96
C LEU A 28 15.36 2.26 -11.52
N LYS A 29 14.44 2.45 -12.47
CA LYS A 29 14.08 3.74 -13.06
C LYS A 29 12.65 4.10 -12.69
N THR A 30 12.46 5.30 -12.16
CA THR A 30 11.15 5.84 -11.77
C THR A 30 11.00 7.29 -12.27
N PRO A 31 11.06 7.52 -13.61
CA PRO A 31 11.16 8.85 -14.15
C PRO A 31 9.98 9.76 -13.80
N ASN A 32 8.79 9.20 -13.62
CA ASN A 32 7.59 9.96 -13.30
C ASN A 32 7.56 10.39 -11.83
N ILE A 33 7.87 9.49 -10.89
CA ILE A 33 8.03 9.81 -9.46
C ILE A 33 9.23 10.75 -9.26
N ASP A 34 10.33 10.51 -9.97
CA ASP A 34 11.52 11.38 -9.95
C ASP A 34 11.19 12.80 -10.41
N SER A 35 10.25 12.96 -11.37
CA SER A 35 9.78 14.27 -11.82
C SER A 35 9.05 15.05 -10.73
N ILE A 36 8.30 14.37 -9.85
CA ILE A 36 7.69 14.99 -8.66
C ILE A 36 8.78 15.50 -7.72
N ALA A 37 9.80 14.67 -7.47
CA ALA A 37 10.93 15.04 -6.63
C ALA A 37 11.75 16.23 -7.20
N ALA A 38 11.89 16.28 -8.53
CA ALA A 38 12.66 17.34 -9.21
C ALA A 38 12.01 18.73 -9.09
N ARG A 39 10.67 18.80 -9.03
CA ARG A 39 9.92 20.05 -8.86
C ARG A 39 9.53 20.34 -7.40
N GLY A 40 9.82 19.40 -6.49
CA GLY A 40 9.40 19.47 -5.10
C GLY A 40 10.54 19.26 -4.11
N ARG A 41 10.21 18.65 -3.01
CA ARG A 41 11.15 18.30 -1.94
C ARG A 41 11.04 16.82 -1.62
N ARG A 42 12.18 16.11 -1.61
CA ARG A 42 12.31 14.76 -1.11
C ARG A 42 12.82 14.77 0.33
N PHE A 43 12.18 13.99 1.18
CA PHE A 43 12.56 13.85 2.59
C PHE A 43 13.31 12.53 2.79
N ASP A 44 14.62 12.60 2.96
CA ASP A 44 15.49 11.41 3.05
C ASP A 44 15.31 10.62 4.35
N ARG A 45 14.69 11.21 5.36
CA ARG A 45 14.50 10.64 6.70
C ARG A 45 13.03 10.73 7.12
N PHE A 46 12.16 10.15 6.33
CA PHE A 46 10.74 10.04 6.68
C PHE A 46 10.47 8.64 7.23
N TYR A 47 9.89 8.57 8.42
CA TYR A 47 9.67 7.34 9.16
C TYR A 47 8.20 7.19 9.53
N VAL A 48 7.68 5.98 9.31
CA VAL A 48 6.31 5.61 9.67
C VAL A 48 6.23 5.17 11.14
N ALA A 49 5.07 5.31 11.74
CA ALA A 49 4.85 4.97 13.15
C ALA A 49 4.76 3.46 13.40
N ASN A 50 4.44 2.68 12.36
CA ASN A 50 4.30 1.24 12.45
C ASN A 50 4.62 0.59 11.10
N PRO A 51 5.41 -0.51 11.06
CA PRO A 51 5.76 -1.19 9.82
C PRO A 51 4.70 -2.20 9.33
N VAL A 52 3.43 -1.98 9.66
CA VAL A 52 2.31 -2.84 9.26
C VAL A 52 1.19 -1.98 8.69
N CYS A 53 0.53 -2.45 7.63
CA CYS A 53 -0.39 -1.66 6.80
C CYS A 53 -1.52 -0.99 7.60
N MET A 54 -2.45 -1.76 8.24
CA MET A 54 -3.60 -1.17 8.93
C MET A 54 -3.20 -0.19 10.03
N PRO A 55 -2.28 -0.54 10.96
CA PRO A 55 -1.84 0.39 11.98
C PRO A 55 -1.26 1.70 11.43
N ASN A 56 -0.45 1.62 10.38
CA ASN A 56 0.16 2.83 9.83
C ASN A 56 -0.81 3.63 8.97
N ARG A 57 -1.69 2.98 8.21
CA ARG A 57 -2.75 3.68 7.45
C ARG A 57 -3.73 4.39 8.39
N ALA A 58 -4.11 3.76 9.52
CA ALA A 58 -4.88 4.42 10.57
C ALA A 58 -4.11 5.61 11.19
N THR A 59 -2.79 5.47 11.40
CA THR A 59 -1.92 6.59 11.84
C THR A 59 -1.91 7.73 10.82
N LEU A 60 -1.75 7.43 9.53
CA LEU A 60 -1.79 8.41 8.45
C LEU A 60 -3.13 9.18 8.45
N MET A 61 -4.24 8.46 8.52
CA MET A 61 -5.57 9.06 8.47
C MET A 61 -5.91 9.92 9.69
N THR A 62 -5.43 9.55 10.87
CA THR A 62 -5.82 10.21 12.13
C THR A 62 -4.75 11.17 12.70
N GLY A 63 -3.51 11.09 12.22
CA GLY A 63 -2.36 11.77 12.82
C GLY A 63 -2.00 11.26 14.21
N ARG A 64 -2.49 10.08 14.62
CA ARG A 64 -2.32 9.50 15.96
C ARG A 64 -1.56 8.17 15.89
N THR A 65 -0.91 7.81 16.99
CA THR A 65 -0.16 6.54 17.09
C THR A 65 -1.11 5.35 17.31
N PRO A 66 -0.68 4.11 16.99
CA PRO A 66 -1.49 2.90 17.23
C PRO A 66 -1.97 2.70 18.67
N SER A 67 -1.21 3.21 19.65
CA SER A 67 -1.63 3.18 21.06
C SER A 67 -2.83 4.07 21.36
N VAL A 68 -3.07 5.08 20.53
CA VAL A 68 -4.17 6.05 20.68
C VAL A 68 -5.39 5.63 19.88
N HIS A 69 -5.25 5.39 18.57
CA HIS A 69 -6.39 5.01 17.73
C HIS A 69 -6.80 3.53 17.85
N GLY A 70 -6.05 2.71 18.55
CA GLY A 70 -6.38 1.31 18.88
C GLY A 70 -6.07 0.27 17.80
N VAL A 71 -5.81 0.66 16.57
CA VAL A 71 -5.43 -0.27 15.48
C VAL A 71 -3.96 -0.66 15.65
N ARG A 72 -3.71 -1.78 16.33
CA ARG A 72 -2.35 -2.23 16.73
C ARG A 72 -1.78 -3.29 15.81
N HIS A 73 -2.62 -4.00 15.07
CA HIS A 73 -2.25 -5.00 14.07
C HIS A 73 -3.37 -5.14 13.03
N ASN A 74 -3.09 -5.85 11.93
CA ASN A 74 -4.10 -6.13 10.91
C ASN A 74 -5.26 -6.93 11.50
N GLY A 75 -6.48 -6.64 11.07
CA GLY A 75 -7.71 -7.25 11.57
C GLY A 75 -8.49 -6.37 12.56
N ILE A 76 -7.86 -5.37 13.18
CA ILE A 76 -8.55 -4.39 14.03
C ILE A 76 -8.95 -3.19 13.17
N PRO A 77 -10.25 -2.97 12.90
CA PRO A 77 -10.67 -1.84 12.07
C PRO A 77 -10.50 -0.50 12.80
N LEU A 78 -10.23 0.56 12.06
CA LEU A 78 -10.30 1.92 12.58
C LEU A 78 -11.76 2.26 12.95
N SER A 79 -11.97 2.89 14.08
CA SER A 79 -13.29 3.36 14.45
C SER A 79 -13.86 4.29 13.38
N MET A 80 -15.10 4.05 12.92
CA MET A 80 -15.78 4.94 11.97
C MET A 80 -16.12 6.31 12.58
N ARG A 81 -15.92 6.50 13.88
CA ARG A 81 -16.02 7.79 14.58
C ARG A 81 -14.66 8.45 14.79
N ALA A 82 -13.59 7.88 14.26
CA ALA A 82 -12.26 8.50 14.34
C ALA A 82 -12.22 9.74 13.45
N ASN A 83 -11.78 10.86 14.01
CA ASN A 83 -11.55 12.06 13.21
C ASN A 83 -10.37 11.82 12.26
N THR A 84 -10.65 11.84 10.98
CA THR A 84 -9.63 11.69 9.92
C THR A 84 -9.33 13.03 9.28
N PHE A 85 -8.13 13.19 8.74
CA PHE A 85 -7.80 14.44 8.04
C PHE A 85 -8.66 14.64 6.78
N THR A 86 -9.16 13.56 6.19
CA THR A 86 -10.07 13.59 5.04
C THR A 86 -11.44 14.14 5.41
N GLU A 87 -11.96 13.81 6.61
CA GLU A 87 -13.17 14.47 7.13
C GLU A 87 -12.95 15.97 7.30
N LEU A 88 -11.83 16.38 7.88
CA LEU A 88 -11.51 17.80 8.07
C LEU A 88 -11.40 18.53 6.72
N LEU A 89 -10.80 17.93 5.70
CA LEU A 89 -10.74 18.50 4.35
C LEU A 89 -12.14 18.60 3.73
N ARG A 90 -12.94 17.55 3.83
CA ARG A 90 -14.32 17.52 3.35
C ARG A 90 -15.15 18.62 3.99
N ASP A 91 -15.10 18.75 5.31
CA ASP A 91 -15.82 19.79 6.06
C ASP A 91 -15.31 21.22 5.73
N ALA A 92 -14.04 21.33 5.36
CA ALA A 92 -13.47 22.57 4.85
C ALA A 92 -13.77 22.83 3.37
N GLY A 93 -14.52 21.96 2.69
CA GLY A 93 -15.06 22.15 1.34
C GLY A 93 -14.26 21.54 0.21
N TRP A 94 -13.34 20.59 0.50
CA TRP A 94 -12.72 19.76 -0.55
C TRP A 94 -13.62 18.59 -0.94
N ARG A 95 -13.66 18.23 -2.22
CA ARG A 95 -14.16 16.95 -2.68
C ARG A 95 -13.10 15.88 -2.36
N THR A 96 -13.49 14.82 -1.66
CA THR A 96 -12.56 13.82 -1.18
C THR A 96 -12.75 12.49 -1.91
N ALA A 97 -11.67 11.92 -2.42
CA ALA A 97 -11.70 10.66 -3.15
C ALA A 97 -10.61 9.68 -2.68
N LEU A 98 -10.97 8.40 -2.67
CA LEU A 98 -10.05 7.27 -2.56
C LEU A 98 -10.16 6.41 -3.82
N VAL A 99 -9.06 6.21 -4.51
CA VAL A 99 -8.94 5.29 -5.63
C VAL A 99 -7.88 4.25 -5.29
N GLY A 100 -8.29 3.00 -5.10
CA GLY A 100 -7.41 1.90 -4.73
C GLY A 100 -7.57 1.45 -3.27
N LYS A 101 -6.46 1.11 -2.62
CA LYS A 101 -6.45 0.44 -1.32
C LYS A 101 -6.66 1.40 -0.15
N SER A 102 -7.67 1.11 0.69
CA SER A 102 -7.88 1.78 1.98
C SER A 102 -7.14 1.07 3.12
N HIS A 103 -7.54 -0.17 3.42
CA HIS A 103 -7.06 -1.00 4.53
C HIS A 103 -7.26 -0.33 5.91
N LEU A 104 -8.39 0.32 6.08
CA LEU A 104 -8.85 0.87 7.37
C LEU A 104 -9.81 -0.08 8.08
N GLN A 105 -10.38 -1.04 7.34
CA GLN A 105 -11.16 -2.17 7.84
C GLN A 105 -10.44 -3.49 7.52
N ASN A 106 -10.98 -4.58 8.06
CA ASN A 106 -10.38 -5.89 7.88
C ASN A 106 -10.63 -6.43 6.46
N MET A 107 -9.57 -6.81 5.78
CA MET A 107 -9.62 -7.50 4.47
C MET A 107 -8.97 -8.90 4.54
N THR A 108 -8.77 -9.44 5.74
CA THR A 108 -8.28 -10.81 5.92
C THR A 108 -9.45 -11.81 5.86
N PRO A 109 -9.21 -13.09 5.58
CA PRO A 109 -10.27 -14.11 5.56
C PRO A 109 -10.89 -14.37 6.95
N PHE A 110 -10.28 -13.86 8.02
CA PHE A 110 -10.81 -13.94 9.38
C PHE A 110 -11.71 -12.73 9.67
N GLY A 111 -12.70 -12.91 10.54
CA GLY A 111 -13.56 -11.80 10.94
C GLY A 111 -12.79 -10.65 11.61
N PRO A 112 -13.32 -9.43 11.60
CA PRO A 112 -12.69 -8.29 12.25
C PRO A 112 -12.59 -8.51 13.76
N ILE A 113 -11.47 -8.08 14.34
CA ILE A 113 -11.24 -8.17 15.80
C ILE A 113 -11.93 -6.97 16.44
N MET A 114 -13.10 -7.19 17.00
CA MET A 114 -13.95 -6.17 17.62
C MET A 114 -13.83 -6.09 19.14
N ASP A 115 -13.19 -7.09 19.75
CA ASP A 115 -13.06 -7.15 21.19
C ASP A 115 -12.08 -6.11 21.74
N ARG A 116 -12.49 -5.47 22.83
CA ARG A 116 -11.58 -4.60 23.59
C ARG A 116 -10.65 -5.46 24.43
N PRO A 117 -9.36 -5.13 24.50
CA PRO A 117 -8.52 -5.71 25.53
C PRO A 117 -9.09 -5.38 26.90
N ALA A 118 -9.04 -6.34 27.81
CA ALA A 118 -9.47 -6.13 29.20
C ALA A 118 -8.74 -4.91 29.80
N ILE A 119 -9.48 -4.05 30.48
CA ILE A 119 -8.89 -2.92 31.20
C ILE A 119 -7.98 -3.49 32.29
N ASN A 120 -6.70 -3.12 32.25
CA ASN A 120 -5.78 -3.50 33.31
C ASN A 120 -6.13 -2.66 34.57
N PRO A 121 -6.56 -3.29 35.68
CA PRO A 121 -6.98 -2.55 36.87
C PRO A 121 -5.84 -1.74 37.51
N ASN A 122 -4.59 -2.01 37.14
CA ASN A 122 -3.42 -1.29 37.64
C ASN A 122 -3.09 -0.03 36.83
N HIS A 123 -3.81 0.23 35.73
CA HIS A 123 -3.64 1.41 34.91
C HIS A 123 -4.83 2.32 35.09
N ALA A 124 -4.60 3.55 35.48
CA ALA A 124 -5.65 4.56 35.51
C ALA A 124 -6.22 4.75 34.12
N PRO A 125 -7.56 4.79 33.93
CA PRO A 125 -8.15 5.20 32.67
C PRO A 125 -7.75 6.64 32.35
N PRO A 126 -7.74 7.04 31.08
CA PRO A 126 -7.57 8.44 30.71
C PRO A 126 -8.62 9.30 31.42
N GLY A 127 -8.22 10.51 31.82
CA GLY A 127 -9.15 11.45 32.44
C GLY A 127 -10.26 11.90 31.49
N GLU A 128 -11.35 12.43 32.05
CA GLU A 128 -12.44 13.06 31.31
C GLU A 128 -11.87 14.13 30.33
N GLY A 129 -12.39 14.18 29.11
CA GLY A 129 -11.93 15.07 28.06
C GLY A 129 -10.81 14.48 27.16
N HIS A 130 -10.35 13.26 27.41
CA HIS A 130 -9.42 12.54 26.52
C HIS A 130 -10.13 11.45 25.67
N ASP A 131 -11.46 11.39 25.72
CA ASP A 131 -12.27 10.37 25.04
C ASP A 131 -12.01 10.34 23.54
N GLU A 132 -11.83 11.50 22.92
CA GLU A 132 -11.51 11.61 21.51
C GLU A 132 -10.10 11.03 21.18
N ALA A 133 -9.13 11.22 22.08
CA ALA A 133 -7.78 10.67 21.91
C ALA A 133 -7.73 9.16 22.20
N THR A 134 -8.67 8.65 22.95
CA THR A 134 -8.76 7.26 23.39
C THR A 134 -9.99 6.57 22.81
N LEU A 135 -10.38 6.96 21.58
CA LEU A 135 -11.48 6.30 20.90
C LEU A 135 -11.28 4.79 20.98
N PRO A 136 -12.12 4.14 21.79
CA PRO A 136 -12.03 2.72 21.87
C PRO A 136 -12.45 2.12 20.54
N ILE A 137 -11.94 0.96 20.29
CA ILE A 137 -12.29 0.02 19.25
C ILE A 137 -13.76 0.09 18.84
N PRO A 138 -14.02 -0.24 17.58
CA PRO A 138 -15.20 0.09 16.82
C PRO A 138 -16.50 -0.09 17.61
N GLY A 139 -17.29 0.98 17.63
CA GLY A 139 -18.68 0.91 18.05
C GLY A 139 -19.53 0.28 16.94
N ASP A 140 -20.84 0.51 17.02
CA ASP A 140 -21.77 0.09 15.96
C ASP A 140 -21.40 0.76 14.62
N GLY A 141 -21.47 0.01 13.54
CA GLY A 141 -21.18 0.49 12.19
C GLY A 141 -20.90 -0.63 11.19
N PRO A 142 -20.89 -0.32 9.88
CA PRO A 142 -20.55 -1.27 8.83
C PRO A 142 -19.03 -1.45 8.74
N TYR A 143 -18.47 -2.36 9.52
CA TYR A 143 -17.04 -2.70 9.51
C TYR A 143 -16.69 -3.86 8.57
N ASP A 144 -17.57 -4.17 7.64
CA ASP A 144 -17.45 -5.21 6.62
C ASP A 144 -17.19 -4.67 5.21
N GLN A 145 -16.99 -3.36 5.06
CA GLN A 145 -16.90 -2.71 3.74
C GLN A 145 -15.64 -3.08 2.95
N GLU A 146 -14.63 -3.64 3.59
CA GLU A 146 -13.43 -4.18 2.96
C GLU A 146 -13.36 -5.72 3.07
N ASP A 147 -14.44 -6.40 3.53
CA ASP A 147 -14.48 -7.86 3.60
C ASP A 147 -14.46 -8.45 2.19
N PRO A 148 -13.47 -9.29 1.84
CA PRO A 148 -13.37 -9.92 0.51
C PRO A 148 -14.65 -10.67 0.09
N LYS A 149 -15.42 -11.19 1.04
CA LYS A 149 -16.67 -11.93 0.75
C LYS A 149 -17.74 -11.08 0.07
N ARG A 150 -17.72 -9.77 0.25
CA ARG A 150 -18.66 -8.85 -0.41
C ARG A 150 -18.47 -8.79 -1.93
N TRP A 151 -17.29 -9.16 -2.39
CA TRP A 151 -16.84 -9.01 -3.78
C TRP A 151 -16.71 -10.35 -4.48
N ALA A 152 -17.18 -11.44 -3.83
CA ALA A 152 -17.16 -12.77 -4.40
C ALA A 152 -17.93 -12.80 -5.73
N HIS A 153 -17.41 -13.56 -6.69
CA HIS A 153 -18.07 -13.77 -8.01
C HIS A 153 -18.31 -12.49 -8.82
N GLY A 154 -17.55 -11.44 -8.60
CA GLY A 154 -17.63 -10.19 -9.37
C GLY A 154 -18.90 -9.38 -9.13
N GLU A 155 -19.68 -9.64 -8.09
CA GLU A 155 -20.84 -8.85 -7.74
C GLU A 155 -20.43 -7.43 -7.31
N PHE A 156 -21.21 -6.44 -7.72
CA PHE A 156 -21.01 -5.07 -7.26
C PHE A 156 -21.59 -4.89 -5.85
N ALA A 157 -20.75 -4.53 -4.88
CA ALA A 157 -21.17 -4.21 -3.54
C ALA A 157 -20.98 -2.70 -3.26
N PRO A 158 -22.09 -1.95 -3.09
CA PRO A 158 -21.98 -0.52 -2.81
C PRO A 158 -21.37 -0.26 -1.44
N MET A 159 -20.62 0.82 -1.33
CA MET A 159 -20.05 1.30 -0.06
C MET A 159 -20.97 2.29 0.63
N THR A 160 -20.92 2.33 1.96
CA THR A 160 -21.54 3.40 2.74
C THR A 160 -20.61 4.62 2.71
N LEU A 161 -21.11 5.71 2.16
CA LEU A 161 -20.38 6.98 2.05
C LEU A 161 -20.96 8.03 3.02
N PRO A 162 -20.15 8.96 3.54
CA PRO A 162 -18.70 9.03 3.36
C PRO A 162 -17.97 7.87 4.07
N PHE A 163 -16.94 7.34 3.45
CA PHE A 163 -16.10 6.29 4.03
C PHE A 163 -14.83 6.92 4.62
N TYR A 164 -14.75 7.03 5.94
CA TYR A 164 -13.67 7.73 6.66
C TYR A 164 -13.36 9.12 6.08
N GLY A 165 -14.42 9.86 5.70
CA GLY A 165 -14.32 11.19 5.12
C GLY A 165 -14.14 11.23 3.60
N PHE A 166 -14.09 10.10 2.90
CA PHE A 166 -14.10 10.05 1.44
C PHE A 166 -15.52 10.03 0.90
N ASP A 167 -15.86 11.00 0.04
CA ASP A 167 -17.15 11.09 -0.64
C ASP A 167 -17.22 10.20 -1.89
N HIS A 168 -16.06 9.87 -2.48
CA HIS A 168 -15.91 8.98 -3.63
C HIS A 168 -14.92 7.86 -3.30
N VAL A 169 -15.27 6.62 -3.65
CA VAL A 169 -14.41 5.46 -3.40
C VAL A 169 -14.48 4.46 -4.56
N ASP A 170 -13.33 4.22 -5.19
CA ASP A 170 -13.09 3.09 -6.09
C ASP A 170 -12.16 2.11 -5.38
N LEU A 171 -12.73 1.14 -4.67
CA LEU A 171 -12.03 0.31 -3.70
C LEU A 171 -11.24 -0.83 -4.35
N CYS A 172 -9.99 -1.00 -3.90
CA CYS A 172 -9.21 -2.22 -4.04
C CYS A 172 -8.94 -2.83 -2.65
N THR A 173 -9.08 -4.15 -2.52
CA THR A 173 -8.72 -4.91 -1.31
C THR A 173 -7.69 -5.98 -1.65
N GLY A 174 -6.90 -6.45 -0.68
CA GLY A 174 -5.89 -7.48 -0.93
C GLY A 174 -4.65 -6.95 -1.68
N HIS A 175 -3.94 -7.84 -2.38
CA HIS A 175 -2.64 -7.57 -3.00
C HIS A 175 -2.43 -8.41 -4.26
N GLY A 176 -1.47 -7.99 -5.10
CA GLY A 176 -1.05 -8.71 -6.29
C GLY A 176 -2.20 -8.95 -7.26
N ASP A 177 -2.22 -10.11 -7.89
CA ASP A 177 -3.26 -10.50 -8.83
C ASP A 177 -4.55 -11.02 -8.18
N GLU A 178 -4.57 -11.16 -6.84
CA GLU A 178 -5.77 -11.50 -6.05
C GLU A 178 -6.47 -10.26 -5.46
N VAL A 179 -6.16 -9.06 -5.93
CA VAL A 179 -6.86 -7.83 -5.52
C VAL A 179 -8.36 -7.97 -5.74
N GLY A 180 -9.13 -7.65 -4.69
CA GLY A 180 -10.59 -7.65 -4.66
C GLY A 180 -11.17 -6.23 -4.71
N GLY A 181 -12.37 -6.07 -4.16
CA GLY A 181 -13.08 -4.79 -4.14
C GLY A 181 -13.79 -4.49 -5.47
N HIS A 182 -13.98 -3.21 -5.79
CA HIS A 182 -14.59 -2.78 -7.06
C HIS A 182 -13.80 -3.27 -8.28
N TYR A 183 -12.48 -3.47 -8.12
CA TYR A 183 -11.64 -4.08 -9.15
C TYR A 183 -12.16 -5.44 -9.61
N THR A 184 -12.58 -6.32 -8.68
CA THR A 184 -13.12 -7.64 -9.05
C THR A 184 -14.32 -7.49 -9.98
N HIS A 185 -15.27 -6.61 -9.63
CA HIS A 185 -16.42 -6.34 -10.48
C HIS A 185 -16.01 -5.84 -11.88
N TRP A 186 -15.05 -4.89 -11.93
CA TRP A 186 -14.53 -4.35 -13.20
C TRP A 186 -13.84 -5.44 -14.04
N LEU A 187 -13.07 -6.34 -13.42
CA LEU A 187 -12.41 -7.45 -14.12
C LEU A 187 -13.41 -8.46 -14.69
N TYR A 188 -14.46 -8.79 -13.94
CA TYR A 188 -15.53 -9.66 -14.41
C TYR A 188 -16.31 -9.08 -15.61
N GLN A 189 -16.37 -7.77 -15.74
CA GLN A 189 -16.94 -7.13 -16.95
C GLN A 189 -16.05 -7.30 -18.21
N LYS A 190 -14.78 -7.63 -18.03
CA LYS A 190 -13.82 -7.87 -19.13
C LYS A 190 -13.72 -9.36 -19.47
N TYR A 191 -13.88 -10.23 -18.48
CA TYR A 191 -13.69 -11.68 -18.59
C TYR A 191 -14.76 -12.41 -17.80
N ASP A 192 -15.56 -13.24 -18.48
CA ASP A 192 -16.61 -14.05 -17.84
C ASP A 192 -16.03 -15.04 -16.80
N ASP A 193 -14.80 -15.51 -17.00
CA ASP A 193 -14.06 -16.39 -16.10
C ASP A 193 -12.74 -15.71 -15.65
N SER A 194 -12.86 -14.59 -14.96
CA SER A 194 -11.69 -13.84 -14.49
C SER A 194 -10.92 -14.57 -13.40
N GLU A 195 -11.54 -15.50 -12.67
CA GLU A 195 -10.86 -16.29 -11.64
C GLU A 195 -9.78 -17.21 -12.23
N SER A 196 -9.96 -17.69 -13.48
CA SER A 196 -8.93 -18.48 -14.17
C SER A 196 -7.66 -17.72 -14.53
N LEU A 197 -7.64 -16.39 -14.35
CA LEU A 197 -6.47 -15.54 -14.58
C LEU A 197 -5.71 -15.22 -13.30
N ARG A 198 -6.23 -15.55 -12.12
CA ARG A 198 -5.78 -15.11 -10.81
C ARG A 198 -5.18 -16.23 -9.98
N GLY A 199 -4.26 -15.87 -9.10
CA GLY A 199 -3.68 -16.81 -8.16
C GLY A 199 -2.57 -17.71 -8.71
N ALA A 200 -1.81 -18.29 -7.80
CA ALA A 200 -0.63 -19.08 -8.13
C ALA A 200 -0.92 -20.34 -8.99
N GLU A 201 -2.12 -20.90 -8.88
CA GLU A 201 -2.55 -22.07 -9.65
C GLU A 201 -2.75 -21.76 -11.14
N ASN A 202 -3.01 -20.49 -11.48
CA ASN A 202 -3.27 -20.03 -12.85
C ASN A 202 -2.10 -19.24 -13.47
N GLN A 203 -0.95 -19.23 -12.79
CA GLN A 203 0.21 -18.47 -13.23
C GLN A 203 0.83 -19.00 -14.53
N LEU A 204 1.47 -18.10 -15.28
CA LEU A 204 2.27 -18.45 -16.43
C LEU A 204 3.58 -19.16 -15.99
N PRO A 205 4.14 -20.05 -16.83
CA PRO A 205 5.40 -20.73 -16.50
C PRO A 205 6.56 -19.79 -16.25
N HIS A 206 7.38 -20.08 -15.23
CA HIS A 206 8.63 -19.39 -14.92
C HIS A 206 9.58 -20.32 -14.14
N ASP A 207 10.84 -19.92 -13.97
CA ASP A 207 11.91 -20.64 -13.29
C ASP A 207 12.39 -19.99 -11.98
N TYR A 208 11.71 -18.92 -11.51
CA TYR A 208 12.02 -18.28 -10.25
C TYR A 208 11.65 -19.18 -9.08
N VAL A 209 12.52 -19.20 -8.07
CA VAL A 209 12.36 -19.99 -6.84
C VAL A 209 11.99 -19.12 -5.63
N CYS A 210 11.97 -17.81 -5.82
CA CYS A 210 11.54 -16.88 -4.79
C CYS A 210 10.13 -17.24 -4.32
N PRO A 211 9.88 -17.39 -3.01
CA PRO A 211 8.54 -17.59 -2.49
C PRO A 211 7.63 -16.45 -2.89
N GLN A 212 6.41 -16.79 -3.26
CA GLN A 212 5.38 -15.83 -3.70
C GLN A 212 5.73 -15.05 -4.99
N ALA A 213 6.72 -15.50 -5.78
CA ALA A 213 6.88 -15.07 -7.16
C ALA A 213 5.79 -15.75 -8.00
N ILE A 214 4.87 -14.96 -8.57
CA ILE A 214 3.74 -15.43 -9.37
C ILE A 214 3.74 -14.67 -10.69
N ARG A 215 3.99 -15.39 -11.80
CA ARG A 215 3.87 -14.79 -13.12
C ARG A 215 2.40 -14.77 -13.52
N THR A 216 1.71 -13.71 -13.13
CA THR A 216 0.27 -13.58 -13.32
C THR A 216 -0.16 -13.74 -14.78
N SER A 217 -1.32 -14.38 -14.98
CA SER A 217 -1.98 -14.50 -16.30
C SER A 217 -2.83 -13.28 -16.64
N ILE A 218 -3.03 -12.34 -15.70
CA ILE A 218 -3.77 -11.10 -15.96
C ILE A 218 -2.93 -10.21 -16.90
N PRO A 219 -3.48 -9.77 -18.06
CA PRO A 219 -2.79 -8.82 -18.93
C PRO A 219 -2.50 -7.48 -18.26
N GLU A 220 -1.45 -6.78 -18.71
CA GLU A 220 -1.02 -5.47 -18.14
C GLU A 220 -2.17 -4.48 -18.04
N GLU A 221 -2.96 -4.35 -19.10
CA GLU A 221 -4.09 -3.43 -19.23
C GLU A 221 -5.29 -3.77 -18.32
N HIS A 222 -5.28 -4.94 -17.70
CA HIS A 222 -6.35 -5.39 -16.79
C HIS A 222 -5.84 -5.71 -15.38
N TYR A 223 -4.57 -5.48 -15.11
CA TYR A 223 -3.99 -5.63 -13.78
C TYR A 223 -4.51 -4.54 -12.81
N PRO A 224 -4.56 -4.76 -11.49
CA PRO A 224 -5.10 -3.78 -10.53
C PRO A 224 -4.55 -2.37 -10.65
N THR A 225 -3.25 -2.21 -10.96
CA THR A 225 -2.64 -0.89 -11.18
C THR A 225 -3.24 -0.16 -12.39
N ALA A 226 -3.61 -0.87 -13.46
CA ALA A 226 -4.29 -0.27 -14.63
C ALA A 226 -5.72 0.16 -14.29
N TYR A 227 -6.45 -0.61 -13.47
CA TYR A 227 -7.75 -0.20 -12.95
C TYR A 227 -7.66 1.09 -12.12
N ILE A 228 -6.69 1.17 -11.20
CA ILE A 228 -6.47 2.35 -10.37
C ILE A 228 -6.13 3.56 -11.26
N GLN A 229 -5.30 3.40 -12.27
CA GLN A 229 -5.01 4.44 -13.25
C GLN A 229 -6.27 4.91 -13.98
N GLU A 230 -7.09 3.98 -14.50
CA GLU A 230 -8.36 4.28 -15.19
C GLU A 230 -9.28 5.10 -14.29
N LYS A 231 -9.53 4.63 -13.06
CA LYS A 231 -10.42 5.30 -12.11
C LYS A 231 -9.91 6.64 -11.61
N ALA A 232 -8.60 6.79 -11.45
CA ALA A 232 -8.00 8.08 -11.12
C ALA A 232 -8.18 9.10 -12.26
N LEU A 233 -8.01 8.69 -13.51
CA LEU A 233 -8.25 9.54 -14.68
C LEU A 233 -9.74 9.91 -14.81
N GLU A 234 -10.65 8.95 -14.67
CA GLU A 234 -12.11 9.21 -14.65
C GLU A 234 -12.48 10.22 -13.55
N TYR A 235 -11.87 10.12 -12.37
CA TYR A 235 -12.09 11.09 -11.30
C TYR A 235 -11.58 12.49 -11.67
N LEU A 236 -10.39 12.61 -12.27
CA LEU A 236 -9.86 13.88 -12.74
C LEU A 236 -10.73 14.51 -13.83
N ASP A 237 -11.25 13.71 -14.78
CA ASP A 237 -12.20 14.16 -15.80
C ASP A 237 -13.47 14.78 -15.16
N GLN A 238 -14.01 14.14 -14.11
CA GLN A 238 -15.13 14.67 -13.37
C GLN A 238 -14.80 15.97 -12.64
N ARG A 239 -13.59 16.10 -12.10
CA ARG A 239 -13.15 17.32 -11.38
C ARG A 239 -12.85 18.48 -12.32
N ALA A 240 -12.46 18.22 -13.55
CA ALA A 240 -12.24 19.27 -14.55
C ALA A 240 -13.52 20.08 -14.88
N ALA A 241 -14.70 19.50 -14.64
CA ALA A 241 -15.99 20.14 -14.80
C ALA A 241 -16.51 20.88 -13.54
N ASP A 242 -15.74 20.88 -12.45
CA ASP A 242 -16.14 21.40 -11.14
C ASP A 242 -15.08 22.37 -10.62
N ASP A 243 -15.49 23.54 -10.14
CA ASP A 243 -14.58 24.55 -9.57
C ASP A 243 -14.20 24.27 -8.09
N GLN A 244 -14.74 23.21 -7.47
CA GLN A 244 -14.41 22.87 -6.08
C GLN A 244 -13.02 22.20 -6.00
N PRO A 245 -12.20 22.57 -5.02
CA PRO A 245 -10.93 21.90 -4.81
C PRO A 245 -11.14 20.43 -4.43
N PHE A 246 -10.20 19.57 -4.78
CA PHE A 246 -10.28 18.15 -4.42
C PHE A 246 -9.05 17.69 -3.63
N PHE A 247 -9.26 16.65 -2.84
CA PHE A 247 -8.24 15.77 -2.29
C PHE A 247 -8.47 14.36 -2.87
N ALA A 248 -7.54 13.86 -3.65
CA ALA A 248 -7.61 12.52 -4.20
C ALA A 248 -6.43 11.68 -3.68
N MET A 249 -6.74 10.61 -2.92
CA MET A 249 -5.77 9.58 -2.52
C MET A 249 -5.80 8.46 -3.55
N VAL A 250 -4.74 8.31 -4.32
CA VAL A 250 -4.53 7.22 -5.26
C VAL A 250 -3.59 6.20 -4.60
N SER A 251 -4.12 5.05 -4.23
CA SER A 251 -3.48 4.09 -3.34
C SER A 251 -3.25 2.76 -4.04
N PHE A 252 -2.00 2.48 -4.40
CA PHE A 252 -1.60 1.25 -5.08
C PHE A 252 -1.32 0.13 -4.08
N PRO A 253 -1.86 -1.10 -4.28
CA PRO A 253 -1.46 -2.29 -3.52
C PRO A 253 -0.01 -2.70 -3.76
N ASP A 254 0.53 -2.37 -4.95
CA ASP A 254 1.92 -2.64 -5.31
C ASP A 254 2.89 -1.64 -4.63
N PRO A 255 4.15 -2.06 -4.39
CA PRO A 255 4.80 -3.33 -4.73
C PRO A 255 4.71 -4.41 -3.63
N HIS A 256 3.62 -4.49 -2.87
CA HIS A 256 3.41 -5.53 -1.85
C HIS A 256 3.41 -6.93 -2.47
N HIS A 257 3.99 -7.92 -1.77
CA HIS A 257 3.88 -9.33 -2.15
C HIS A 257 2.40 -9.82 -2.18
N PRO A 258 2.06 -10.87 -2.94
CA PRO A 258 2.92 -11.65 -3.84
C PRO A 258 3.53 -10.81 -4.96
N PHE A 259 4.73 -11.23 -5.43
CA PHE A 259 5.45 -10.51 -6.48
C PHE A 259 4.86 -10.89 -7.84
N THR A 260 3.95 -10.08 -8.37
CA THR A 260 3.12 -10.40 -9.53
C THR A 260 3.18 -9.36 -10.65
N PRO A 261 4.35 -8.80 -11.02
CA PRO A 261 4.40 -7.83 -12.09
C PRO A 261 3.91 -8.44 -13.41
N PRO A 262 2.88 -7.86 -14.08
CA PRO A 262 2.30 -8.43 -15.29
C PRO A 262 3.15 -8.16 -16.53
N GLY A 263 3.02 -9.01 -17.56
CA GLY A 263 3.51 -8.81 -18.91
C GLY A 263 4.99 -8.37 -18.98
N LYS A 264 5.24 -7.22 -19.60
CA LYS A 264 6.61 -6.67 -19.78
C LYS A 264 7.34 -6.40 -18.45
N TYR A 265 6.62 -6.10 -17.39
CA TYR A 265 7.21 -5.75 -16.09
C TYR A 265 7.84 -6.96 -15.39
N TRP A 266 7.38 -8.19 -15.69
CA TRP A 266 7.98 -9.42 -15.18
C TRP A 266 9.44 -9.58 -15.62
N ASP A 267 9.72 -9.25 -16.87
CA ASP A 267 11.03 -9.43 -17.49
C ASP A 267 11.87 -8.15 -17.55
N MET A 268 11.36 -7.02 -17.03
CA MET A 268 11.97 -5.70 -17.15
C MET A 268 13.30 -5.58 -16.40
N TYR A 269 13.40 -6.20 -15.25
CA TYR A 269 14.60 -6.25 -14.41
C TYR A 269 15.02 -7.70 -14.18
N LYS A 270 16.32 -7.95 -14.09
CA LYS A 270 16.86 -9.30 -13.95
C LYS A 270 17.52 -9.48 -12.58
N PRO A 271 17.42 -10.67 -11.96
CA PRO A 271 18.09 -10.95 -10.69
C PRO A 271 19.62 -10.72 -10.73
N GLU A 272 20.27 -10.97 -11.87
CA GLU A 272 21.70 -10.74 -12.08
C GLU A 272 22.11 -9.25 -12.03
N ASP A 273 21.19 -8.33 -12.24
CA ASP A 273 21.43 -6.89 -12.15
C ASP A 273 21.28 -6.37 -10.71
N MET A 274 20.67 -7.16 -9.83
CA MET A 274 20.42 -6.78 -8.43
C MET A 274 21.67 -7.01 -7.57
N THR A 275 21.76 -6.23 -6.51
CA THR A 275 22.84 -6.36 -5.53
C THR A 275 22.24 -6.56 -4.14
N LEU A 276 22.67 -7.62 -3.46
CA LEU A 276 22.24 -7.90 -2.09
C LEU A 276 22.60 -6.73 -1.16
N PRO A 277 21.73 -6.37 -0.21
CA PRO A 277 22.03 -5.31 0.74
C PRO A 277 23.24 -5.70 1.62
N PRO A 278 24.05 -4.73 2.06
CA PRO A 278 25.23 -5.02 2.91
C PRO A 278 24.88 -5.73 4.24
N SER A 279 23.63 -5.65 4.66
CA SER A 279 23.09 -6.32 5.85
C SER A 279 22.71 -7.79 5.61
N PHE A 280 22.74 -8.26 4.36
CA PHE A 280 22.37 -9.65 4.02
C PHE A 280 23.28 -10.65 4.73
N ASP A 281 24.59 -10.41 4.70
CA ASP A 281 25.56 -11.24 5.40
C ASP A 281 26.03 -10.55 6.69
N HIS A 282 25.85 -11.24 7.81
CA HIS A 282 26.29 -10.77 9.12
C HIS A 282 27.77 -11.11 9.42
N GLY A 283 28.42 -11.94 8.59
CA GLY A 283 29.76 -12.47 8.85
C GLY A 283 29.81 -13.19 10.20
N ASN A 284 30.82 -12.89 11.01
CA ASN A 284 31.00 -13.51 12.34
C ASN A 284 30.27 -12.77 13.49
N ARG A 285 29.42 -11.80 13.21
CA ARG A 285 28.66 -11.10 14.26
C ARG A 285 27.56 -11.98 14.82
N PRO A 286 27.40 -12.03 16.15
CA PRO A 286 26.30 -12.78 16.75
C PRO A 286 24.95 -12.23 16.29
N LEU A 287 24.05 -13.13 15.92
CA LEU A 287 22.70 -12.75 15.48
C LEU A 287 21.78 -12.47 16.67
N PRO A 288 20.93 -11.45 16.58
CA PRO A 288 19.79 -11.34 17.47
C PRO A 288 18.92 -12.63 17.40
N PRO A 289 18.28 -13.03 18.54
CA PRO A 289 17.59 -14.33 18.61
C PRO A 289 16.53 -14.55 17.50
N HIS A 290 15.79 -13.54 17.13
CA HIS A 290 14.76 -13.66 16.08
C HIS A 290 15.36 -13.88 14.67
N LEU A 291 16.53 -13.31 14.38
CA LEU A 291 17.24 -13.55 13.11
C LEU A 291 17.86 -14.96 13.10
N ALA A 292 18.47 -15.39 14.22
CA ALA A 292 18.99 -16.74 14.36
C ALA A 292 17.87 -17.77 14.15
N TRP A 293 16.75 -17.60 14.82
CA TRP A 293 15.58 -18.47 14.67
C TRP A 293 15.09 -18.53 13.23
N ALA A 294 14.93 -17.38 12.55
CA ALA A 294 14.46 -17.37 11.16
C ALA A 294 15.41 -18.14 10.20
N ARG A 295 16.73 -18.03 10.42
CA ARG A 295 17.71 -18.80 9.64
C ARG A 295 17.64 -20.29 9.94
N GLU A 296 17.53 -20.68 11.20
CA GLU A 296 17.33 -22.08 11.60
C GLU A 296 16.10 -22.69 10.94
N GLN A 297 14.97 -21.91 10.86
CA GLN A 297 13.77 -22.37 10.15
C GLN A 297 14.02 -22.56 8.64
N LEU A 298 14.77 -21.66 8.01
CA LEU A 298 15.15 -21.80 6.59
C LEU A 298 16.02 -23.04 6.35
N GLU A 299 17.05 -23.23 7.17
CA GLU A 299 17.98 -24.36 7.06
C GLU A 299 17.29 -25.71 7.32
N ALA A 300 16.34 -25.73 8.25
CA ALA A 300 15.53 -26.91 8.55
C ALA A 300 14.42 -27.19 7.52
N GLY A 301 14.20 -26.30 6.55
CA GLY A 301 13.08 -26.40 5.61
C GLY A 301 11.70 -26.26 6.27
N ALA A 302 11.65 -25.67 7.47
CA ALA A 302 10.44 -25.53 8.29
C ALA A 302 9.83 -24.11 8.24
N ALA A 303 10.42 -23.19 7.46
CA ALA A 303 9.92 -21.83 7.34
C ALA A 303 8.57 -21.80 6.61
N GLU A 304 7.56 -21.20 7.24
CA GLU A 304 6.30 -20.86 6.57
C GLU A 304 6.51 -19.63 5.68
N ARG A 305 6.38 -19.79 4.37
CA ARG A 305 6.82 -18.80 3.37
C ARG A 305 5.69 -18.33 2.43
N GLY A 306 4.48 -18.83 2.64
CA GLY A 306 3.29 -18.49 1.82
C GLY A 306 2.40 -17.40 2.41
N GLY A 307 2.69 -16.92 3.62
CA GLY A 307 1.84 -15.97 4.35
C GLY A 307 2.35 -14.53 4.31
N GLN A 308 1.84 -13.73 5.25
CA GLN A 308 2.17 -12.30 5.41
C GLN A 308 3.34 -12.04 6.36
N ASN A 309 3.84 -13.09 7.02
CA ASN A 309 4.86 -12.98 8.06
C ASN A 309 6.27 -13.00 7.46
N THR A 310 7.19 -12.34 8.16
CA THR A 310 8.62 -12.36 7.86
C THR A 310 9.18 -13.78 7.85
N PHE A 311 9.98 -14.11 6.85
CA PHE A 311 10.74 -15.36 6.76
C PHE A 311 12.14 -15.13 6.20
N ALA A 312 13.05 -16.07 6.42
CA ALA A 312 14.40 -15.98 5.86
C ALA A 312 14.46 -16.55 4.44
N VAL A 313 15.42 -16.01 3.65
CA VAL A 313 15.65 -16.35 2.25
C VAL A 313 17.14 -16.60 1.96
N ASN A 314 17.44 -17.35 0.91
CA ASN A 314 18.78 -17.42 0.34
C ASN A 314 19.04 -16.27 -0.64
N ALA A 315 20.29 -16.17 -1.12
CA ALA A 315 20.72 -15.09 -1.99
C ALA A 315 19.95 -15.04 -3.32
N ARG A 316 19.68 -16.18 -3.94
CA ARG A 316 18.95 -16.28 -5.21
C ARG A 316 17.52 -15.77 -5.02
N GLU A 317 16.83 -16.24 -4.00
CA GLU A 317 15.44 -15.83 -3.69
C GLU A 317 15.34 -14.33 -3.43
N ALA A 318 16.31 -13.74 -2.69
CA ALA A 318 16.33 -12.30 -2.45
C ALA A 318 16.51 -11.49 -3.73
N LEU A 319 17.46 -11.88 -4.61
CA LEU A 319 17.71 -11.20 -5.88
C LEU A 319 16.52 -11.29 -6.83
N GLU A 320 15.83 -12.44 -6.89
CA GLU A 320 14.62 -12.62 -7.67
C GLU A 320 13.48 -11.71 -7.16
N ALA A 321 13.25 -11.66 -5.85
CA ALA A 321 12.27 -10.78 -5.25
C ALA A 321 12.57 -9.29 -5.53
N MET A 322 13.84 -8.88 -5.43
CA MET A 322 14.27 -7.51 -5.71
C MET A 322 13.98 -7.12 -7.16
N ALA A 323 14.26 -8.02 -8.12
CA ALA A 323 14.00 -7.77 -9.54
C ALA A 323 12.50 -7.63 -9.82
N LEU A 324 11.66 -8.52 -9.27
CA LEU A 324 10.21 -8.46 -9.41
C LEU A 324 9.61 -7.20 -8.75
N THR A 325 10.10 -6.84 -7.56
CA THR A 325 9.72 -5.58 -6.89
C THR A 325 10.05 -4.37 -7.75
N CYS A 326 11.21 -4.32 -8.40
CA CYS A 326 11.54 -3.26 -9.34
C CYS A 326 10.55 -3.20 -10.53
N GLY A 327 10.12 -4.34 -11.05
CA GLY A 327 9.10 -4.42 -12.09
C GLY A 327 7.75 -3.85 -11.63
N MET A 328 7.29 -4.21 -10.43
CA MET A 328 6.05 -3.68 -9.85
C MET A 328 6.13 -2.17 -9.63
N ILE A 329 7.26 -1.65 -9.14
CA ILE A 329 7.47 -0.21 -8.95
C ILE A 329 7.48 0.53 -10.30
N ALA A 330 8.11 -0.02 -11.34
CA ALA A 330 8.11 0.58 -12.66
C ALA A 330 6.69 0.67 -13.25
N MET A 331 5.86 -0.35 -13.04
CA MET A 331 4.44 -0.33 -13.42
C MET A 331 3.67 0.78 -12.69
N VAL A 332 3.88 0.94 -11.40
CA VAL A 332 3.27 2.03 -10.61
C VAL A 332 3.77 3.39 -11.09
N ASP A 333 5.06 3.52 -11.41
CA ASP A 333 5.63 4.76 -11.96
C ASP A 333 4.98 5.15 -13.29
N ASP A 334 4.78 4.18 -14.21
CA ASP A 334 4.10 4.40 -15.48
C ASP A 334 2.64 4.88 -15.27
N ALA A 335 1.91 4.27 -14.32
CA ALA A 335 0.55 4.68 -13.97
C ALA A 335 0.50 6.10 -13.38
N ILE A 336 1.43 6.44 -12.48
CA ILE A 336 1.56 7.80 -11.93
C ILE A 336 1.84 8.80 -13.05
N GLY A 337 2.70 8.44 -14.01
CA GLY A 337 2.99 9.27 -15.18
C GLY A 337 1.75 9.59 -15.99
N ALA A 338 0.90 8.58 -16.25
CA ALA A 338 -0.37 8.76 -16.97
C ALA A 338 -1.34 9.67 -16.21
N ILE A 339 -1.45 9.51 -14.88
CA ILE A 339 -2.33 10.34 -14.05
C ILE A 339 -1.83 11.79 -14.00
N LEU A 340 -0.52 12.02 -13.86
CA LEU A 340 0.07 13.36 -13.92
C LEU A 340 -0.14 14.03 -15.29
N ALA A 341 -0.07 13.27 -16.37
CA ALA A 341 -0.38 13.77 -17.71
C ALA A 341 -1.86 14.15 -17.84
N GLY A 342 -2.79 13.34 -17.28
CA GLY A 342 -4.21 13.64 -17.20
C GLY A 342 -4.48 14.92 -16.43
N LEU A 343 -3.85 15.11 -15.29
CA LEU A 343 -3.94 16.34 -14.50
C LEU A 343 -3.54 17.58 -15.32
N LYS A 344 -2.47 17.45 -16.09
CA LYS A 344 -1.97 18.52 -16.98
C LYS A 344 -2.89 18.79 -18.17
N VAL A 345 -3.48 17.76 -18.77
CA VAL A 345 -4.44 17.91 -19.88
C VAL A 345 -5.63 18.78 -19.47
N HIS A 346 -6.05 18.68 -18.21
CA HIS A 346 -7.13 19.48 -17.64
C HIS A 346 -6.67 20.86 -17.11
N GLY A 347 -5.39 21.20 -17.20
CA GLY A 347 -4.86 22.47 -16.71
C GLY A 347 -4.93 22.61 -15.17
N MET A 348 -5.00 21.49 -14.45
CA MET A 348 -5.08 21.47 -12.99
C MET A 348 -3.71 21.36 -12.31
N ASP A 349 -2.65 21.06 -13.05
CA ASP A 349 -1.30 20.82 -12.55
C ASP A 349 -0.67 22.05 -11.87
N GLU A 350 -1.04 23.26 -12.31
CA GLU A 350 -0.56 24.52 -11.72
C GLU A 350 -1.20 24.85 -10.35
N ASN A 351 -2.33 24.21 -10.02
CA ASN A 351 -3.04 24.41 -8.74
C ASN A 351 -3.18 23.10 -7.95
N THR A 352 -2.26 22.15 -8.13
CA THR A 352 -2.31 20.88 -7.44
C THR A 352 -1.00 20.60 -6.72
N VAL A 353 -1.10 20.42 -5.40
CA VAL A 353 -0.03 19.83 -4.59
C VAL A 353 0.02 18.33 -4.84
N VAL A 354 1.18 17.81 -5.20
CA VAL A 354 1.37 16.36 -5.43
C VAL A 354 2.27 15.78 -4.35
N VAL A 355 1.77 14.72 -3.70
CA VAL A 355 2.49 13.99 -2.66
C VAL A 355 2.69 12.55 -3.11
N PHE A 356 3.88 11.98 -2.85
CA PHE A 356 4.16 10.56 -3.02
C PHE A 356 4.74 9.99 -1.73
N THR A 357 4.21 8.85 -1.27
CA THR A 357 4.70 8.13 -0.09
C THR A 357 4.38 6.64 -0.15
N SER A 358 4.74 5.90 0.91
CA SER A 358 4.32 4.51 1.16
C SER A 358 3.86 4.34 2.60
N ASP A 359 3.07 3.31 2.84
CA ASP A 359 2.58 3.00 4.19
C ASP A 359 3.63 2.31 5.07
N HIS A 360 4.51 1.49 4.52
CA HIS A 360 5.70 0.92 5.17
C HIS A 360 6.66 0.38 4.11
N GLY A 361 7.84 -0.08 4.53
CA GLY A 361 8.81 -0.73 3.67
C GLY A 361 8.78 -2.26 3.75
N ASP A 362 9.89 -2.88 3.33
CA ASP A 362 10.14 -4.32 3.27
C ASP A 362 11.56 -4.63 3.76
N PHE A 363 11.79 -5.81 4.28
CA PHE A 363 13.16 -6.30 4.49
C PHE A 363 13.90 -6.47 3.16
N LEU A 364 13.26 -7.08 2.18
CA LEU A 364 13.76 -7.27 0.81
C LEU A 364 15.25 -7.63 0.78
N GLY A 365 15.61 -8.67 1.55
CA GLY A 365 16.97 -9.16 1.70
C GLY A 365 17.76 -8.60 2.89
N ASP A 366 17.36 -7.49 3.49
CA ASP A 366 18.00 -7.03 4.72
C ASP A 366 17.99 -8.14 5.77
N HIS A 367 19.15 -8.46 6.35
CA HIS A 367 19.32 -9.49 7.38
C HIS A 367 18.91 -10.90 6.92
N GLN A 368 18.93 -11.19 5.62
CA GLN A 368 18.39 -12.41 4.99
C GLN A 368 16.87 -12.59 5.18
N LEU A 369 16.14 -11.53 5.42
CA LEU A 369 14.69 -11.56 5.63
C LEU A 369 13.93 -10.98 4.44
N MET A 370 12.69 -11.39 4.31
CA MET A 370 11.70 -10.89 3.37
C MET A 370 10.45 -10.42 4.11
N LEU A 371 9.68 -9.61 3.40
CA LEU A 371 8.40 -9.07 3.82
C LEU A 371 8.53 -8.13 5.03
N LYS A 372 7.56 -8.14 5.93
CA LYS A 372 7.43 -7.22 7.06
C LYS A 372 7.02 -7.93 8.34
N GLY A 373 7.16 -7.24 9.45
CA GLY A 373 6.75 -7.73 10.77
C GLY A 373 6.81 -6.60 11.80
N PRO A 374 6.46 -6.85 13.06
CA PRO A 374 6.37 -5.83 14.11
C PRO A 374 7.74 -5.37 14.64
N ALA A 375 8.74 -5.30 13.76
CA ALA A 375 10.11 -4.91 14.11
C ALA A 375 10.48 -3.59 13.41
N HIS A 376 11.14 -2.68 14.14
CA HIS A 376 11.47 -1.34 13.64
C HIS A 376 12.84 -1.32 12.96
N TYR A 377 13.03 -2.16 11.95
CA TYR A 377 14.19 -2.12 11.08
C TYR A 377 14.09 -0.98 10.07
N HIS A 378 15.24 -0.45 9.68
CA HIS A 378 15.32 0.73 8.81
C HIS A 378 14.61 0.52 7.46
N GLY A 379 14.78 -0.66 6.84
CA GLY A 379 14.09 -1.02 5.60
C GLY A 379 12.56 -1.07 5.72
N LEU A 380 12.03 -1.31 6.94
CA LEU A 380 10.59 -1.41 7.20
C LEU A 380 9.93 -0.07 7.52
N ILE A 381 10.60 0.80 8.30
CA ILE A 381 9.98 2.02 8.81
C ILE A 381 10.37 3.27 8.05
N ARG A 382 11.46 3.26 7.28
CA ARG A 382 11.84 4.37 6.41
C ARG A 382 11.19 4.18 5.04
N VAL A 383 10.33 5.13 4.69
CA VAL A 383 9.59 5.12 3.43
C VAL A 383 9.90 6.36 2.59
N PRO A 384 9.65 6.33 1.28
CA PRO A 384 9.76 7.54 0.47
C PRO A 384 8.73 8.58 0.93
N PHE A 385 9.13 9.85 0.92
CA PHE A 385 8.21 10.96 1.07
C PHE A 385 8.66 12.11 0.18
N ILE A 386 7.83 12.47 -0.79
CA ILE A 386 8.05 13.54 -1.74
C ILE A 386 6.86 14.47 -1.69
N TRP A 387 7.13 15.78 -1.61
CA TRP A 387 6.11 16.82 -1.61
C TRP A 387 6.45 17.85 -2.67
N ALA A 388 5.57 18.03 -3.64
CA ALA A 388 5.70 19.05 -4.65
C ALA A 388 4.54 20.03 -4.53
N ASP A 389 4.88 21.27 -4.16
CA ASP A 389 3.92 22.38 -4.09
C ASP A 389 3.40 22.76 -5.49
N THR A 390 2.37 23.59 -5.51
CA THR A 390 1.97 24.32 -6.72
C THR A 390 3.15 25.15 -7.20
N PRO A 391 3.36 25.28 -8.52
CA PRO A 391 4.44 26.06 -9.12
C PRO A 391 4.48 27.53 -8.66
#